data_708d3ea69abc2f18057d376f92d753b2
#
_entry.id   708d3ea69abc2f18057d376f92d753b2
#
_cell.length_a   1.000
_cell.length_b   1.000
_cell.length_c   1.000
_cell.angle_alpha   90.00
_cell.angle_beta   90.00
_cell.angle_gamma   90.00
#
_symmetry.space_group_name_H-M   'P 1'
#
loop_
_entity.id
_entity.type
_entity.pdbx_description
1 polymer ?
#
loop_
_entity_poly.entity_id
_entity_poly.type
_entity_poly.pdbx_seq_one_letter_code
_entity_poly.pdbx_strand_id
1 'polypeptide(L)'
;MSFISIENLTTRYNTSKGLVHALEDISFVIDKGESLGIAGESACGKSTLGLSIIRMISNGKIYSGKIQFDGKSLLDVPDDDFDKNIRWKEISMVFQGAMNSLDPVFSVQQQFEEVLKQHNFKGEMKESI
;
A
#
# COMPACT_ATOMS: atom_id res chain seq x y z
N MET A 1 17.65 -10.38 -8.99
CA MET A 1 16.79 -11.00 -7.95
C MET A 1 15.61 -10.06 -7.70
N SER A 2 14.42 -10.54 -7.90
CA SER A 2 13.21 -9.71 -7.78
C SER A 2 13.02 -9.17 -6.36
N PHE A 3 12.83 -7.87 -6.25
CA PHE A 3 12.53 -7.22 -4.97
C PHE A 3 11.03 -7.23 -4.67
N ILE A 4 10.23 -6.97 -5.71
CA ILE A 4 8.77 -7.17 -5.68
C ILE A 4 8.41 -8.09 -6.84
N SER A 5 7.62 -9.14 -6.57
CA SER A 5 7.04 -10.02 -7.57
C SER A 5 5.54 -10.13 -7.34
N ILE A 6 4.78 -9.86 -8.38
CA ILE A 6 3.33 -10.04 -8.42
C ILE A 6 3.02 -11.08 -9.48
N GLU A 7 2.25 -12.11 -9.12
CA GLU A 7 1.91 -13.23 -9.99
C GLU A 7 0.41 -13.45 -9.98
N ASN A 8 -0.21 -13.36 -11.15
CA ASN A 8 -1.62 -13.66 -11.41
C ASN A 8 -2.59 -12.99 -10.42
N LEU A 9 -2.28 -11.75 -10.02
CA LEU A 9 -3.05 -11.02 -9.02
C LEU A 9 -4.43 -10.64 -9.56
N THR A 10 -5.46 -11.06 -8.86
CA THR A 10 -6.86 -10.75 -9.14
C THR A 10 -7.51 -10.13 -7.92
N THR A 11 -8.01 -8.90 -8.08
CA THR A 11 -8.70 -8.14 -7.03
C THR A 11 -10.04 -7.65 -7.52
N ARG A 12 -11.09 -7.87 -6.71
CA ARG A 12 -12.46 -7.48 -7.03
C ARG A 12 -13.12 -6.75 -5.87
N TYR A 13 -14.02 -5.83 -6.19
CA TYR A 13 -14.83 -5.09 -5.23
C TYR A 13 -16.28 -5.57 -5.23
N ASN A 14 -16.88 -5.62 -4.06
CA ASN A 14 -18.30 -5.86 -3.88
C ASN A 14 -19.05 -4.53 -3.96
N THR A 15 -19.99 -4.40 -4.88
CA THR A 15 -20.83 -3.22 -5.02
C THR A 15 -22.30 -3.62 -4.96
N SER A 16 -23.18 -2.65 -4.76
CA SER A 16 -24.64 -2.87 -4.81
C SER A 16 -25.15 -3.40 -6.15
N LYS A 17 -24.34 -3.25 -7.20
CA LYS A 17 -24.65 -3.72 -8.58
C LYS A 17 -23.93 -5.02 -8.94
N GLY A 18 -23.18 -5.61 -8.01
CA GLY A 18 -22.42 -6.85 -8.24
C GLY A 18 -20.91 -6.67 -8.05
N LEU A 19 -20.16 -7.67 -8.51
CA LEU A 19 -18.69 -7.67 -8.45
C LEU A 19 -18.09 -6.79 -9.54
N VAL A 20 -17.19 -5.91 -9.13
CA VAL A 20 -16.35 -5.12 -10.03
C VAL A 20 -14.97 -5.76 -10.11
N HIS A 21 -14.57 -6.15 -11.31
CA HIS A 21 -13.27 -6.73 -11.62
C HIS A 21 -12.25 -5.60 -11.79
N ALA A 22 -11.51 -5.28 -10.74
CA ALA A 22 -10.55 -4.16 -10.74
C ALA A 22 -9.16 -4.56 -11.24
N LEU A 23 -8.69 -5.75 -10.84
CA LEU A 23 -7.48 -6.39 -11.36
C LEU A 23 -7.81 -7.83 -11.75
N GLU A 24 -7.37 -8.23 -12.93
CA GLU A 24 -7.51 -9.60 -13.42
C GLU A 24 -6.17 -10.08 -13.98
N ASP A 25 -5.62 -11.10 -13.34
CA ASP A 25 -4.42 -11.82 -13.78
C ASP A 25 -3.20 -10.93 -14.03
N ILE A 26 -2.93 -10.00 -13.10
CA ILE A 26 -1.81 -9.07 -13.22
C ILE A 26 -0.52 -9.71 -12.74
N SER A 27 0.51 -9.65 -13.58
CA SER A 27 1.84 -10.18 -13.25
C SER A 27 2.94 -9.23 -13.69
N PHE A 28 3.89 -8.94 -12.80
CA PHE A 28 5.12 -8.21 -13.10
C PHE A 28 6.14 -8.37 -11.97
N VAL A 29 7.36 -7.96 -12.26
CA VAL A 29 8.48 -8.00 -11.33
C VAL A 29 9.16 -6.63 -11.30
N ILE A 30 9.65 -6.23 -10.13
CA ILE A 30 10.48 -5.04 -9.95
C ILE A 30 11.75 -5.48 -9.22
N ASP A 31 12.90 -5.18 -9.78
CA ASP A 31 14.18 -5.45 -9.14
C ASP A 31 14.58 -4.33 -8.15
N LYS A 32 15.50 -4.63 -7.27
CA LYS A 32 15.98 -3.66 -6.29
C LYS A 32 16.63 -2.46 -6.96
N GLY A 33 16.16 -1.26 -6.61
CA GLY A 33 16.63 -0.01 -7.21
C GLY A 33 15.96 0.36 -8.53
N GLU A 34 15.01 -0.45 -9.01
CA GLU A 34 14.24 -0.19 -10.22
C GLU A 34 13.00 0.68 -9.92
N SER A 35 12.54 1.41 -10.93
CA SER A 35 11.28 2.16 -10.91
C SER A 35 10.36 1.67 -12.00
N LEU A 36 9.12 1.34 -11.65
CA LEU A 36 8.08 0.90 -12.58
C LEU A 36 7.02 1.99 -12.75
N GLY A 37 6.82 2.45 -13.99
CA GLY A 37 5.73 3.35 -14.35
C GLY A 37 4.47 2.55 -14.73
N ILE A 38 3.30 2.91 -14.15
CA ILE A 38 2.01 2.32 -14.48
C ILE A 38 1.10 3.40 -15.01
N ALA A 39 0.74 3.29 -16.29
CA ALA A 39 -0.13 4.23 -16.98
C ALA A 39 -1.46 3.57 -17.37
N GLY A 40 -2.51 4.36 -17.47
CA GLY A 40 -3.84 3.92 -17.87
C GLY A 40 -4.89 4.98 -17.58
N GLU A 41 -6.08 4.80 -18.14
CA GLU A 41 -7.23 5.68 -17.90
C GLU A 41 -7.73 5.62 -16.46
N SER A 42 -8.61 6.56 -16.07
CA SER A 42 -9.28 6.52 -14.77
C SER A 42 -10.07 5.21 -14.61
N ALA A 43 -10.09 4.71 -13.37
CA ALA A 43 -10.78 3.46 -13.01
C ALA A 43 -10.25 2.16 -13.67
N CYS A 44 -9.02 2.17 -14.22
CA CYS A 44 -8.41 0.97 -14.82
C CYS A 44 -7.65 0.07 -13.82
N GLY A 45 -7.74 0.32 -12.52
CA GLY A 45 -7.13 -0.54 -11.48
C GLY A 45 -5.78 -0.09 -10.93
N LYS A 46 -5.18 1.01 -11.40
CA LYS A 46 -3.87 1.50 -10.91
C LYS A 46 -3.81 1.68 -9.38
N SER A 47 -4.79 2.40 -8.83
CA SER A 47 -4.91 2.60 -7.38
C SER A 47 -5.20 1.29 -6.65
N THR A 48 -6.01 0.43 -7.23
CA THR A 48 -6.32 -0.90 -6.67
C THR A 48 -5.06 -1.75 -6.54
N LEU A 49 -4.14 -1.65 -7.50
CA LEU A 49 -2.87 -2.37 -7.43
C LEU A 49 -2.05 -1.93 -6.20
N GLY A 50 -1.86 -0.63 -6.03
CA GLY A 50 -1.18 -0.09 -4.84
C GLY A 50 -1.86 -0.50 -3.53
N LEU A 51 -3.21 -0.37 -3.45
CA LEU A 51 -4.00 -0.78 -2.29
C LEU A 51 -3.92 -2.29 -2.02
N SER A 52 -3.80 -3.12 -3.06
CA SER A 52 -3.61 -4.57 -2.91
C SER A 52 -2.26 -4.90 -2.27
N ILE A 53 -1.19 -4.22 -2.70
CA ILE A 53 0.16 -4.42 -2.17
C ILE A 53 0.24 -4.08 -0.67
N ILE A 54 -0.35 -2.94 -0.26
CA ILE A 54 -0.38 -2.53 1.16
C ILE A 54 -1.55 -3.10 1.96
N ARG A 55 -2.35 -3.98 1.35
CA ARG A 55 -3.51 -4.66 1.97
C ARG A 55 -4.54 -3.68 2.58
N MET A 56 -4.85 -2.59 1.86
CA MET A 56 -5.83 -1.57 2.26
C MET A 56 -7.04 -1.52 1.31
N ILE A 57 -7.56 -2.66 0.91
CA ILE A 57 -8.74 -2.76 0.05
C ILE A 57 -10.00 -2.68 0.90
N SER A 58 -10.83 -1.66 0.66
CA SER A 58 -12.15 -1.51 1.28
C SER A 58 -13.24 -2.05 0.37
N ASN A 59 -14.20 -2.78 0.93
CA ASN A 59 -15.33 -3.38 0.18
C ASN A 59 -14.92 -4.33 -0.97
N GLY A 60 -13.74 -4.93 -0.85
CA GLY A 60 -13.21 -5.87 -1.82
C GLY A 60 -12.21 -6.83 -1.20
N LYS A 61 -11.66 -7.70 -2.01
CA LYS A 61 -10.60 -8.62 -1.60
C LYS A 61 -9.75 -9.07 -2.77
N ILE A 62 -8.57 -9.58 -2.44
CA ILE A 62 -7.73 -10.34 -3.36
C ILE A 62 -8.34 -11.74 -3.47
N TYR A 63 -8.71 -12.15 -4.68
CA TYR A 63 -9.32 -13.45 -4.97
C TYR A 63 -8.27 -14.52 -5.28
N SER A 64 -7.20 -14.13 -5.96
CA SER A 64 -6.11 -15.05 -6.32
C SER A 64 -4.82 -14.27 -6.60
N GLY A 65 -3.74 -15.02 -6.73
CA GLY A 65 -2.41 -14.50 -7.03
C GLY A 65 -1.48 -14.49 -5.84
N LYS A 66 -0.27 -13.98 -6.08
CA LYS A 66 0.77 -13.85 -5.07
C LYS A 66 1.36 -12.45 -5.12
N ILE A 67 1.75 -11.96 -3.96
CA ILE A 67 2.55 -10.73 -3.81
C ILE A 67 3.75 -11.11 -2.94
N GLN A 68 4.94 -11.03 -3.51
CA GLN A 68 6.18 -11.27 -2.79
C GLN A 68 6.99 -9.98 -2.68
N PHE A 69 7.54 -9.75 -1.52
CA PHE A 69 8.42 -8.62 -1.22
C PHE A 69 9.68 -9.14 -0.53
N ASP A 70 10.83 -8.92 -1.13
CA ASP A 70 12.13 -9.39 -0.65
C ASP A 70 12.10 -10.87 -0.21
N GLY A 71 11.50 -11.73 -1.05
CA GLY A 71 11.36 -13.17 -0.83
C GLY A 71 10.27 -13.58 0.16
N LYS A 72 9.53 -12.64 0.75
CA LYS A 72 8.42 -12.92 1.69
C LYS A 72 7.07 -12.80 0.98
N SER A 73 6.18 -13.77 1.20
CA SER A 73 4.80 -13.66 0.73
C SER A 73 4.03 -12.66 1.60
N LEU A 74 3.61 -11.54 1.00
CA LEU A 74 2.86 -10.51 1.73
C LEU A 74 1.44 -10.94 2.09
N LEU A 75 0.85 -11.88 1.35
CA LEU A 75 -0.52 -12.34 1.59
C LEU A 75 -0.63 -13.34 2.73
N ASP A 76 0.48 -14.03 3.07
CA ASP A 76 0.52 -15.05 4.11
C ASP A 76 0.93 -14.50 5.49
N VAL A 77 1.39 -13.23 5.54
CA VAL A 77 1.74 -12.58 6.80
C VAL A 77 0.47 -12.30 7.61
N PRO A 78 0.42 -12.63 8.91
CA PRO A 78 -0.70 -12.25 9.78
C PRO A 78 -0.94 -10.73 9.78
N ASP A 79 -2.21 -10.30 9.89
CA ASP A 79 -2.56 -8.88 9.80
C ASP A 79 -1.83 -8.01 10.82
N ASP A 80 -1.74 -8.45 12.07
CA ASP A 80 -1.03 -7.73 13.13
C ASP A 80 0.47 -7.53 12.84
N ASP A 81 1.10 -8.54 12.23
CA ASP A 81 2.52 -8.47 11.88
C ASP A 81 2.73 -7.59 10.65
N PHE A 82 1.85 -7.69 9.66
CA PHE A 82 1.86 -6.83 8.49
C PHE A 82 1.74 -5.36 8.87
N ASP A 83 0.80 -5.02 9.76
CA ASP A 83 0.56 -3.65 10.21
C ASP A 83 1.72 -3.08 11.04
N LYS A 84 2.34 -3.92 11.89
CA LYS A 84 3.42 -3.49 12.78
C LYS A 84 4.78 -3.41 12.11
N ASN A 85 5.06 -4.29 11.14
CA ASN A 85 6.42 -4.50 10.64
C ASN A 85 6.59 -4.22 9.13
N ILE A 86 5.51 -4.19 8.35
CA ILE A 86 5.59 -4.03 6.90
C ILE A 86 4.93 -2.73 6.45
N ARG A 87 3.63 -2.53 6.76
CA ARG A 87 2.92 -1.33 6.36
C ARG A 87 3.53 -0.10 7.02
N TRP A 88 3.83 0.93 6.24
CA TRP A 88 4.46 2.20 6.63
C TRP A 88 5.88 2.11 7.17
N LYS A 89 6.49 0.92 7.20
CA LYS A 89 7.90 0.71 7.56
C LYS A 89 8.74 0.25 6.38
N GLU A 90 8.35 -0.83 5.76
CA GLU A 90 9.02 -1.41 4.59
C GLU A 90 8.38 -0.95 3.28
N ILE A 91 7.05 -0.81 3.28
CA ILE A 91 6.25 -0.39 2.13
C ILE A 91 5.35 0.78 2.55
N SER A 92 5.39 1.87 1.81
CA SER A 92 4.51 3.02 2.00
C SER A 92 3.81 3.42 0.70
N MET A 93 2.74 4.20 0.81
CA MET A 93 1.98 4.68 -0.33
C MET A 93 1.65 6.17 -0.15
N VAL A 94 1.86 6.95 -1.19
CA VAL A 94 1.36 8.32 -1.25
C VAL A 94 0.04 8.30 -2.02
N PHE A 95 -1.05 8.71 -1.35
CA PHE A 95 -2.38 8.70 -1.92
C PHE A 95 -2.63 9.92 -2.81
N GLN A 96 -3.50 9.77 -3.78
CA GLN A 96 -4.03 10.90 -4.55
C GLN A 96 -4.84 11.82 -3.63
N GLY A 97 -4.66 13.13 -3.76
CA GLY A 97 -5.38 14.11 -2.92
C GLY A 97 -4.78 14.28 -1.53
N ALA A 98 -3.46 14.24 -1.41
CA ALA A 98 -2.70 14.36 -0.15
C ALA A 98 -3.11 15.57 0.73
N MET A 99 -3.64 16.65 0.16
CA MET A 99 -4.14 17.80 0.91
C MET A 99 -5.30 17.46 1.86
N ASN A 100 -6.06 16.42 1.57
CA ASN A 100 -7.17 15.94 2.42
C ASN A 100 -6.72 14.90 3.45
N SER A 101 -5.44 14.57 3.49
CA SER A 101 -4.90 13.56 4.40
C SER A 101 -4.57 14.12 5.77
N LEU A 102 -4.46 15.45 5.89
CA LEU A 102 -4.20 16.12 7.17
C LEU A 102 -5.53 16.32 7.91
N ASP A 103 -5.54 16.00 9.19
CA ASP A 103 -6.68 16.28 10.07
C ASP A 103 -6.70 17.77 10.44
N PRO A 104 -7.76 18.51 10.12
CA PRO A 104 -7.84 19.95 10.38
C PRO A 104 -7.94 20.29 11.88
N VAL A 105 -8.22 19.33 12.75
CA VAL A 105 -8.33 19.53 14.21
C VAL A 105 -6.96 19.61 14.88
N PHE A 106 -5.94 18.97 14.29
CA PHE A 106 -4.59 18.94 14.82
C PHE A 106 -3.64 19.81 14.00
N SER A 107 -2.66 20.42 14.67
CA SER A 107 -1.60 21.13 13.97
C SER A 107 -0.76 20.17 13.11
N VAL A 108 -0.16 20.68 12.04
CA VAL A 108 0.76 19.88 11.20
C VAL A 108 1.88 19.26 12.05
N GLN A 109 2.44 20.06 12.96
CA GLN A 109 3.49 19.58 13.88
C GLN A 109 3.03 18.38 14.71
N GLN A 110 1.83 18.43 15.29
CA GLN A 110 1.30 17.32 16.10
C GLN A 110 1.15 16.03 15.27
N GLN A 111 0.70 16.14 14.02
CA GLN A 111 0.56 14.99 13.13
C GLN A 111 1.91 14.37 12.77
N PHE A 112 2.93 15.18 12.52
CA PHE A 112 4.30 14.69 12.32
C PHE A 112 4.87 14.02 13.58
N GLU A 113 4.69 14.64 14.74
CA GLU A 113 5.15 14.07 16.02
C GLU A 113 4.52 12.72 16.32
N GLU A 114 3.25 12.53 15.98
CA GLU A 114 2.55 11.25 16.15
C GLU A 114 3.20 10.15 15.31
N VAL A 115 3.47 10.42 14.04
CA VAL A 115 4.13 9.47 13.14
C VAL A 115 5.54 9.12 13.63
N LEU A 116 6.33 10.12 14.04
CA LEU A 116 7.68 9.90 14.57
C LEU A 116 7.67 9.05 15.85
N LYS A 117 6.72 9.28 16.74
CA LYS A 117 6.52 8.45 17.95
C LYS A 117 6.16 7.01 17.60
N GLN A 118 5.24 6.81 16.65
CA GLN A 118 4.81 5.49 16.22
C GLN A 118 5.98 4.68 15.61
N HIS A 119 6.91 5.36 14.93
CA HIS A 119 8.10 4.73 14.36
C HIS A 119 9.30 4.67 15.31
N ASN A 120 9.12 4.99 16.61
CA ASN A 120 10.18 4.99 17.61
C ASN A 120 11.40 5.85 17.23
N PHE A 121 11.15 7.01 16.62
CA PHE A 121 12.20 7.94 16.26
C PHE A 121 13.00 8.40 17.49
N LYS A 122 14.32 8.29 17.43
CA LYS A 122 15.23 8.59 18.55
C LYS A 122 15.91 9.97 18.49
N GLY A 123 15.63 10.76 17.45
CA GLY A 123 16.17 12.11 17.29
C GLY A 123 15.36 13.18 18.04
N GLU A 124 15.86 14.43 18.04
CA GLU A 124 15.09 15.57 18.53
C GLU A 124 13.95 15.87 17.53
N MET A 125 12.70 15.86 18.02
CA MET A 125 11.54 16.07 17.15
C MET A 125 11.51 17.44 16.47
N LYS A 126 12.08 18.47 17.10
CA LYS A 126 12.19 19.82 16.55
C LYS A 126 13.12 19.94 15.34
N GLU A 127 14.10 19.06 15.21
CA GLU A 127 15.03 19.04 14.07
C GLU A 127 14.50 18.21 12.89
N SER A 128 13.39 17.49 13.08
CA SER A 128 12.83 16.55 12.09
C SER A 128 11.59 17.08 11.38
N ILE A 129 11.08 18.23 11.81
CA ILE A 129 9.92 18.95 11.27
C ILE A 129 10.39 20.32 10.77
#